data_ed8df41cdd3b7958f98601c10afb23a9
#
_entry.id   ed8df41cdd3b7958f98601c10afb23a9
#
_cell.length_a   1.000
_cell.length_b   1.000
_cell.length_c   1.000
_cell.angle_alpha   90.00
_cell.angle_beta   90.00
_cell.angle_gamma   90.00
#
_symmetry.space_group_name_H-M   'P 1'
#
loop_
_entity.id
_entity.type
_entity.pdbx_description
1 polymer ?
#
loop_
_entity_poly.entity_id
_entity_poly.type
_entity_poly.pdbx_seq_one_letter_code
_entity_poly.pdbx_strand_id
1 'polypeptide(L)'
;MQPRTNYLLGVDFGSDSVRCLVVDAADGSELASAVVAYPRWAERLYCDPAHNRYRQHPLDYVESLEASVRQALAACGRDVADAVCGISFDTTASTPALTDAKGTPLALLPEFAEEPDAMFVLWKDHTALAEADEINDLARKWETDYTRYSGGTYSCEWVWAKMLHCLRRSPGLRAAAYSWVEHCDWISALLVGDTTPETIARSRCVAGHKAMWHASWGGLPAPEFLEAVDPLLGIFRGHLYSDTVTGDACVGRLCGEWAARLGLKPGIAVGVGACLLYTSPSPRDV
;
A
#
# COMPACT_ATOMS: atom_id res chain seq x y z
N MET A 1 -17.28 -35.63 -13.39
CA MET A 1 -16.54 -34.41 -13.62
C MET A 1 -15.35 -34.43 -12.67
N GLN A 2 -14.11 -34.42 -13.18
CA GLN A 2 -12.96 -34.20 -12.32
C GLN A 2 -13.11 -32.81 -11.67
N PRO A 3 -12.78 -32.65 -10.37
CA PRO A 3 -12.77 -31.34 -9.75
C PRO A 3 -11.84 -30.44 -10.58
N ARG A 4 -12.30 -29.24 -10.93
CA ARG A 4 -11.44 -28.24 -11.58
C ARG A 4 -10.37 -27.85 -10.56
N THR A 5 -9.11 -28.10 -10.88
CA THR A 5 -8.01 -27.59 -10.11
C THR A 5 -8.04 -26.06 -10.21
N ASN A 6 -8.02 -25.38 -9.06
CA ASN A 6 -7.99 -23.92 -9.01
C ASN A 6 -6.63 -23.49 -8.47
N TYR A 7 -6.10 -22.41 -9.01
CA TYR A 7 -4.82 -21.85 -8.57
C TYR A 7 -4.99 -20.44 -8.02
N LEU A 8 -4.09 -20.07 -7.12
CA LEU A 8 -4.02 -18.76 -6.51
C LEU A 8 -2.66 -18.12 -6.79
N LEU A 9 -2.64 -16.80 -6.89
CA LEU A 9 -1.42 -16.02 -6.92
C LEU A 9 -1.24 -15.32 -5.58
N GLY A 10 -0.08 -15.53 -4.95
CA GLY A 10 0.43 -14.73 -3.85
C GLY A 10 1.51 -13.79 -4.37
N VAL A 11 1.40 -12.50 -4.09
CA VAL A 11 2.38 -11.50 -4.53
C VAL A 11 2.92 -10.75 -3.33
N ASP A 12 4.22 -10.82 -3.11
CA ASP A 12 4.94 -10.17 -2.02
C ASP A 12 5.78 -9.01 -2.59
N PHE A 13 5.42 -7.78 -2.22
CA PHE A 13 6.16 -6.57 -2.55
C PHE A 13 7.14 -6.24 -1.43
N GLY A 14 8.36 -6.73 -1.57
CA GLY A 14 9.47 -6.46 -0.65
C GLY A 14 10.04 -5.05 -0.79
N SER A 15 11.18 -4.82 -0.15
CA SER A 15 11.87 -3.52 -0.20
C SER A 15 12.64 -3.27 -1.49
N ASP A 16 13.02 -4.30 -2.23
CA ASP A 16 13.90 -4.22 -3.42
C ASP A 16 13.39 -5.00 -4.63
N SER A 17 12.35 -5.80 -4.43
CA SER A 17 11.83 -6.72 -5.45
C SER A 17 10.39 -7.11 -5.15
N VAL A 18 9.71 -7.63 -6.17
CA VAL A 18 8.43 -8.30 -6.01
C VAL A 18 8.59 -9.79 -6.32
N ARG A 19 7.94 -10.63 -5.52
CA ARG A 19 7.84 -12.08 -5.73
C ARG A 19 6.40 -12.44 -6.07
N CYS A 20 6.21 -13.23 -7.13
CA CYS A 20 4.95 -13.89 -7.42
C CYS A 20 5.09 -15.39 -7.19
N LEU A 21 4.12 -15.98 -6.51
CA LEU A 21 4.01 -17.39 -6.20
C LEU A 21 2.71 -17.93 -6.81
N VAL A 22 2.77 -19.08 -7.49
CA VAL A 22 1.61 -19.82 -7.99
C VAL A 22 1.37 -21.03 -7.10
N VAL A 23 0.17 -21.13 -6.54
CA VAL A 23 -0.19 -22.14 -5.53
C VAL A 23 -1.43 -22.92 -5.97
N ASP A 24 -1.43 -24.24 -5.77
CA ASP A 24 -2.63 -25.07 -5.88
C ASP A 24 -3.56 -24.78 -4.69
N ALA A 25 -4.78 -24.37 -4.98
CA ALA A 25 -5.77 -24.05 -3.93
C ALA A 25 -6.27 -25.26 -3.16
N ALA A 26 -6.03 -26.48 -3.62
CA ALA A 26 -6.51 -27.69 -2.98
C ALA A 26 -5.64 -28.14 -1.79
N ASP A 27 -4.31 -27.97 -1.91
CA ASP A 27 -3.36 -28.49 -0.92
C ASP A 27 -2.26 -27.51 -0.50
N GLY A 28 -2.23 -26.31 -1.12
CA GLY A 28 -1.24 -25.29 -0.82
C GLY A 28 0.14 -25.55 -1.46
N SER A 29 0.26 -26.51 -2.37
CA SER A 29 1.53 -26.81 -3.02
C SER A 29 1.96 -25.68 -3.96
N GLU A 30 3.25 -25.32 -3.90
CA GLU A 30 3.83 -24.31 -4.77
C GLU A 30 4.17 -24.92 -6.13
N LEU A 31 3.64 -24.32 -7.21
CA LEU A 31 3.93 -24.76 -8.58
C LEU A 31 5.11 -24.03 -9.19
N ALA A 32 5.17 -22.73 -8.99
CA ALA A 32 6.24 -21.89 -9.51
C ALA A 32 6.35 -20.59 -8.72
N SER A 33 7.51 -19.97 -8.78
CA SER A 33 7.72 -18.61 -8.30
C SER A 33 8.64 -17.82 -9.22
N ALA A 34 8.49 -16.49 -9.20
CA ALA A 34 9.38 -15.57 -9.88
C ALA A 34 9.63 -14.35 -9.02
N VAL A 35 10.86 -13.84 -9.08
CA VAL A 35 11.29 -12.63 -8.35
C VAL A 35 11.83 -11.63 -9.35
N VAL A 36 11.35 -10.39 -9.28
CA VAL A 36 11.78 -9.29 -10.15
C VAL A 36 12.19 -8.11 -9.29
N ALA A 37 13.43 -7.66 -9.44
CA ALA A 37 13.94 -6.49 -8.76
C ALA A 37 13.29 -5.20 -9.31
N TYR A 38 13.14 -4.19 -8.45
CA TYR A 38 12.69 -2.87 -8.88
C TYR A 38 13.82 -2.14 -9.63
N PRO A 39 13.63 -1.78 -10.91
CA PRO A 39 14.73 -1.27 -11.74
C PRO A 39 15.33 0.03 -11.18
N ARG A 40 14.49 1.01 -10.83
CA ARG A 40 14.93 2.32 -10.34
C ARG A 40 15.57 2.23 -8.96
N TRP A 41 15.01 1.37 -8.11
CA TRP A 41 15.57 1.08 -6.79
C TRP A 41 16.95 0.41 -6.87
N ALA A 42 17.15 -0.52 -7.80
CA ALA A 42 18.43 -1.18 -8.02
C ALA A 42 19.54 -0.19 -8.42
N GLU A 43 19.17 0.86 -9.15
CA GLU A 43 20.06 1.98 -9.50
C GLU A 43 20.19 3.02 -8.37
N ARG A 44 19.53 2.82 -7.24
CA ARG A 44 19.48 3.72 -6.08
C ARG A 44 18.91 5.11 -6.40
N LEU A 45 18.06 5.20 -7.41
CA LEU A 45 17.38 6.45 -7.74
C LEU A 45 16.44 6.82 -6.57
N TYR A 46 16.31 8.11 -6.34
CA TYR A 46 15.41 8.72 -5.34
C TYR A 46 15.70 8.34 -3.87
N CYS A 47 16.88 7.76 -3.61
CA CYS A 47 17.36 7.42 -2.27
C CYS A 47 18.51 8.33 -1.84
N ASP A 48 18.45 8.76 -0.58
CA ASP A 48 19.51 9.52 0.07
C ASP A 48 19.75 8.95 1.48
N PRO A 49 20.58 7.90 1.62
CA PRO A 49 20.84 7.26 2.90
C PRO A 49 21.46 8.19 3.95
N ALA A 50 22.21 9.23 3.52
CA ALA A 50 22.81 10.19 4.44
C ALA A 50 21.75 11.01 5.20
N HIS A 51 20.57 11.18 4.59
CA HIS A 51 19.43 11.88 5.19
C HIS A 51 18.27 10.95 5.52
N ASN A 52 18.48 9.62 5.55
CA ASN A 52 17.46 8.61 5.80
C ASN A 52 16.25 8.71 4.86
N ARG A 53 16.44 9.20 3.64
CA ARG A 53 15.39 9.33 2.63
C ARG A 53 15.37 8.13 1.69
N TYR A 54 14.20 7.49 1.59
CA TYR A 54 13.99 6.30 0.76
C TYR A 54 12.64 6.41 0.05
N ARG A 55 12.68 6.63 -1.27
CA ARG A 55 11.51 6.79 -2.13
C ARG A 55 11.48 5.71 -3.20
N GLN A 56 10.30 5.21 -3.51
CA GLN A 56 10.10 4.21 -4.56
C GLN A 56 9.10 4.74 -5.59
N HIS A 57 9.52 4.73 -6.84
CA HIS A 57 8.69 5.20 -7.93
C HIS A 57 7.54 4.19 -8.18
N PRO A 58 6.28 4.63 -8.37
CA PRO A 58 5.14 3.72 -8.60
C PRO A 58 5.33 2.76 -9.78
N LEU A 59 6.06 3.16 -10.82
CA LEU A 59 6.36 2.30 -11.97
C LEU A 59 7.20 1.09 -11.61
N ASP A 60 8.06 1.15 -10.57
CA ASP A 60 8.80 -0.02 -10.10
C ASP A 60 7.85 -1.13 -9.67
N TYR A 61 6.78 -0.78 -8.96
CA TYR A 61 5.76 -1.74 -8.55
C TYR A 61 4.96 -2.31 -9.72
N VAL A 62 4.51 -1.43 -10.63
CA VAL A 62 3.69 -1.80 -11.78
C VAL A 62 4.45 -2.72 -12.74
N GLU A 63 5.65 -2.32 -13.15
CA GLU A 63 6.49 -3.04 -14.12
C GLU A 63 6.94 -4.39 -13.55
N SER A 64 7.36 -4.41 -12.28
CA SER A 64 7.84 -5.62 -11.63
C SER A 64 6.71 -6.59 -11.27
N LEU A 65 5.52 -6.09 -10.91
CA LEU A 65 4.31 -6.93 -10.77
C LEU A 65 3.99 -7.66 -12.07
N GLU A 66 3.92 -6.92 -13.18
CA GLU A 66 3.61 -7.48 -14.49
C GLU A 66 4.64 -8.54 -14.89
N ALA A 67 5.93 -8.23 -14.73
CA ALA A 67 7.00 -9.14 -15.07
C ALA A 67 7.02 -10.41 -14.20
N SER A 68 6.87 -10.28 -12.88
CA SER A 68 6.90 -11.43 -11.96
C SER A 68 5.73 -12.38 -12.16
N VAL A 69 4.51 -11.84 -12.32
CA VAL A 69 3.32 -12.66 -12.59
C VAL A 69 3.46 -13.40 -13.91
N ARG A 70 3.86 -12.71 -14.99
CA ARG A 70 4.06 -13.35 -16.29
C ARG A 70 5.14 -14.43 -16.27
N GLN A 71 6.26 -14.21 -15.58
CA GLN A 71 7.33 -15.20 -15.45
C GLN A 71 6.88 -16.43 -14.66
N ALA A 72 6.18 -16.25 -13.53
CA ALA A 72 5.66 -17.34 -12.73
C ALA A 72 4.64 -18.19 -13.51
N LEU A 73 3.71 -17.56 -14.21
CA LEU A 73 2.72 -18.25 -15.04
C LEU A 73 3.34 -18.96 -16.23
N ALA A 74 4.36 -18.38 -16.88
CA ALA A 74 5.08 -19.02 -17.98
C ALA A 74 5.77 -20.33 -17.56
N ALA A 75 6.23 -20.41 -16.32
CA ALA A 75 6.83 -21.64 -15.77
C ALA A 75 5.80 -22.75 -15.51
N CYS A 76 4.52 -22.39 -15.28
CA CYS A 76 3.43 -23.37 -15.03
C CYS A 76 2.72 -23.84 -16.31
N GLY A 77 2.70 -23.02 -17.38
CA GLY A 77 1.95 -23.27 -18.60
C GLY A 77 0.53 -22.66 -18.63
N ARG A 78 -0.05 -22.68 -19.81
CA ARG A 78 -1.32 -21.95 -20.10
C ARG A 78 -2.52 -22.45 -19.31
N ASP A 79 -2.63 -23.76 -19.11
CA ASP A 79 -3.76 -24.36 -18.42
C ASP A 79 -3.86 -23.89 -16.96
N VAL A 80 -2.72 -23.64 -16.32
CA VAL A 80 -2.64 -23.08 -14.96
C VAL A 80 -3.11 -21.63 -14.97
N ALA A 81 -2.61 -20.79 -15.88
CA ALA A 81 -3.02 -19.39 -16.01
C ALA A 81 -4.54 -19.24 -16.20
N ASP A 82 -5.13 -20.14 -17.00
CA ASP A 82 -6.55 -20.17 -17.29
C ASP A 82 -7.41 -20.63 -16.10
N ALA A 83 -6.81 -21.30 -15.12
CA ALA A 83 -7.47 -21.82 -13.92
C ALA A 83 -7.16 -21.02 -12.65
N VAL A 84 -6.41 -19.91 -12.73
CA VAL A 84 -6.24 -18.97 -11.63
C VAL A 84 -7.59 -18.37 -11.26
N CYS A 85 -7.95 -18.41 -9.97
CA CYS A 85 -9.23 -17.93 -9.48
C CYS A 85 -9.12 -16.76 -8.49
N GLY A 86 -7.92 -16.46 -7.99
CA GLY A 86 -7.68 -15.35 -7.05
C GLY A 86 -6.23 -14.88 -7.04
N ILE A 87 -6.06 -13.61 -6.63
CA ILE A 87 -4.77 -12.97 -6.40
C ILE A 87 -4.84 -12.19 -5.08
N SER A 88 -3.81 -12.30 -4.26
CA SER A 88 -3.65 -11.60 -2.99
C SER A 88 -2.25 -11.01 -2.87
N PHE A 89 -2.09 -9.99 -2.01
CA PHE A 89 -0.86 -9.21 -1.91
C PHE A 89 -0.43 -9.04 -0.48
N ASP A 90 0.89 -9.06 -0.31
CA ASP A 90 1.57 -8.53 0.85
C ASP A 90 2.52 -7.41 0.44
N THR A 91 2.66 -6.38 1.26
CA THR A 91 3.50 -5.23 0.97
C THR A 91 4.25 -4.74 2.19
N THR A 92 5.31 -3.98 1.97
CA THR A 92 5.87 -3.16 3.04
C THR A 92 4.86 -2.10 3.49
N ALA A 93 4.85 -1.73 4.79
CA ALA A 93 3.99 -0.69 5.35
C ALA A 93 4.61 -0.02 6.62
N SER A 94 4.36 1.26 6.84
CA SER A 94 3.59 2.19 6.02
C SER A 94 4.44 2.62 4.81
N THR A 95 3.90 2.47 3.63
CA THR A 95 4.54 2.91 2.38
C THR A 95 3.49 3.70 1.58
N PRO A 96 3.18 4.93 2.03
CA PRO A 96 2.15 5.77 1.43
C PRO A 96 2.68 6.65 0.31
N ALA A 97 1.78 7.11 -0.56
CA ALA A 97 2.01 8.16 -1.56
C ALA A 97 0.86 9.16 -1.60
N LEU A 98 1.16 10.41 -1.93
CA LEU A 98 0.18 11.44 -2.25
C LEU A 98 -0.48 11.14 -3.59
N THR A 99 -1.80 11.40 -3.70
CA THR A 99 -2.58 11.15 -4.91
C THR A 99 -3.38 12.38 -5.34
N ASP A 100 -3.70 12.43 -6.62
CA ASP A 100 -4.72 13.31 -7.16
C ASP A 100 -6.15 12.86 -6.79
N ALA A 101 -7.17 13.58 -7.24
CA ALA A 101 -8.58 13.25 -7.00
C ALA A 101 -9.06 11.96 -7.68
N LYS A 102 -8.27 11.38 -8.58
CA LYS A 102 -8.56 10.09 -9.21
C LYS A 102 -7.84 8.94 -8.50
N GLY A 103 -7.08 9.24 -7.43
CA GLY A 103 -6.26 8.26 -6.74
C GLY A 103 -4.98 7.87 -7.49
N THR A 104 -4.56 8.67 -8.47
CA THR A 104 -3.29 8.48 -9.16
C THR A 104 -2.16 8.99 -8.27
N PRO A 105 -1.16 8.17 -7.90
CA PRO A 105 0.05 8.66 -7.23
C PRO A 105 0.69 9.79 -8.02
N LEU A 106 1.01 10.91 -7.36
CA LEU A 106 1.46 12.13 -8.04
C LEU A 106 2.71 11.90 -8.90
N ALA A 107 3.60 11.00 -8.51
CA ALA A 107 4.79 10.65 -9.32
C ALA A 107 4.46 10.00 -10.68
N LEU A 108 3.20 9.59 -10.94
CA LEU A 108 2.77 9.16 -12.27
C LEU A 108 2.31 10.32 -13.16
N LEU A 109 2.21 11.53 -12.63
CA LEU A 109 1.94 12.73 -13.40
C LEU A 109 3.28 13.30 -13.94
N PRO A 110 3.32 13.71 -15.22
CA PRO A 110 4.58 14.15 -15.87
C PRO A 110 5.35 15.24 -15.11
N GLU A 111 4.62 16.16 -14.48
CA GLU A 111 5.19 17.29 -13.73
C GLU A 111 5.87 16.87 -12.42
N PHE A 112 5.57 15.69 -11.89
CA PHE A 112 6.11 15.17 -10.62
C PHE A 112 6.88 13.86 -10.77
N ALA A 113 7.12 13.39 -12.00
CA ALA A 113 7.73 12.07 -12.24
C ALA A 113 9.13 11.94 -11.61
N GLU A 114 9.87 13.03 -11.50
CA GLU A 114 11.21 13.05 -10.91
C GLU A 114 11.24 13.64 -9.48
N GLU A 115 10.06 13.96 -8.91
CA GLU A 115 9.96 14.55 -7.57
C GLU A 115 9.90 13.43 -6.52
N PRO A 116 10.93 13.24 -5.68
CA PRO A 116 10.97 12.15 -4.72
C PRO A 116 9.82 12.18 -3.71
N ASP A 117 9.38 13.37 -3.28
CA ASP A 117 8.30 13.50 -2.30
C ASP A 117 6.91 13.25 -2.90
N ALA A 118 6.80 13.06 -4.24
CA ALA A 118 5.60 12.59 -4.94
C ALA A 118 5.49 11.05 -5.01
N MET A 119 6.57 10.33 -4.70
CA MET A 119 6.69 8.88 -4.79
C MET A 119 6.19 8.20 -3.51
N PHE A 120 6.17 6.87 -3.52
CA PHE A 120 5.92 6.11 -2.31
C PHE A 120 7.05 6.29 -1.30
N VAL A 121 6.69 6.70 -0.08
CA VAL A 121 7.63 6.90 1.03
C VAL A 121 7.83 5.57 1.74
N LEU A 122 8.96 4.91 1.50
CA LEU A 122 9.21 3.54 1.97
C LEU A 122 9.14 3.43 3.50
N TRP A 123 8.79 2.26 4.02
CA TRP A 123 8.66 1.97 5.45
C TRP A 123 9.86 2.43 6.28
N LYS A 124 11.10 2.25 5.79
CA LYS A 124 12.35 2.63 6.46
C LYS A 124 12.78 4.09 6.26
N ASP A 125 11.93 4.92 5.68
CA ASP A 125 12.20 6.36 5.54
C ASP A 125 11.99 7.06 6.88
N HIS A 126 12.99 7.80 7.34
CA HIS A 126 12.96 8.51 8.62
C HIS A 126 13.09 10.03 8.44
N THR A 127 12.62 10.56 7.33
CA THR A 127 12.66 12.02 7.08
C THR A 127 11.67 12.80 7.94
N ALA A 128 10.59 12.17 8.42
CA ALA A 128 9.46 12.80 9.11
C ALA A 128 9.56 12.76 10.65
N LEU A 129 10.77 12.83 11.20
CA LEU A 129 10.97 12.77 12.66
C LEU A 129 10.29 13.94 13.38
N ALA A 130 10.45 15.17 12.89
CA ALA A 130 9.87 16.35 13.50
C ALA A 130 8.34 16.31 13.51
N GLU A 131 7.74 15.87 12.40
CA GLU A 131 6.28 15.71 12.26
C GLU A 131 5.73 14.64 13.20
N ALA A 132 6.46 13.54 13.40
CA ALA A 132 6.08 12.52 14.37
C ALA A 132 6.15 13.04 15.82
N ASP A 133 7.17 13.82 16.16
CA ASP A 133 7.28 14.45 17.48
C ASP A 133 6.11 15.40 17.75
N GLU A 134 5.73 16.23 16.77
CA GLU A 134 4.56 17.13 16.89
C GLU A 134 3.26 16.35 17.12
N ILE A 135 3.04 15.25 16.39
CA ILE A 135 1.87 14.36 16.57
C ILE A 135 1.88 13.79 18.00
N ASN A 136 3.02 13.32 18.47
CA ASN A 136 3.15 12.75 19.80
C ASN A 136 2.94 13.79 20.90
N ASP A 137 3.48 14.99 20.74
CA ASP A 137 3.32 16.07 21.69
C ASP A 137 1.86 16.51 21.86
N LEU A 138 1.10 16.50 20.78
CA LEU A 138 -0.32 16.77 20.80
C LEU A 138 -1.11 15.59 21.37
N ALA A 139 -0.82 14.35 20.93
CA ALA A 139 -1.54 13.14 21.36
C ALA A 139 -1.49 12.95 22.87
N ARG A 140 -0.36 13.27 23.52
CA ARG A 140 -0.23 13.20 25.00
C ARG A 140 -1.13 14.18 25.77
N LYS A 141 -1.65 15.20 25.10
CA LYS A 141 -2.47 16.27 25.70
C LYS A 141 -3.92 16.24 25.21
N TRP A 142 -4.21 15.39 24.22
CA TRP A 142 -5.53 15.28 23.62
C TRP A 142 -6.44 14.40 24.47
N GLU A 143 -7.73 14.65 24.46
CA GLU A 143 -8.71 13.90 25.25
C GLU A 143 -8.73 12.42 24.87
N THR A 144 -8.69 12.12 23.55
CA THR A 144 -8.63 10.77 23.02
C THR A 144 -7.19 10.39 22.69
N ASP A 145 -6.65 9.36 23.33
CA ASP A 145 -5.33 8.81 22.98
C ASP A 145 -5.44 7.96 21.71
N TYR A 146 -5.23 8.58 20.55
CA TYR A 146 -5.23 7.90 19.25
C TYR A 146 -4.04 6.96 19.06
N THR A 147 -2.97 7.10 19.85
CA THR A 147 -1.78 6.22 19.76
C THR A 147 -1.94 4.93 20.54
N ARG A 148 -2.97 4.81 21.37
CA ARG A 148 -3.20 3.72 22.33
C ARG A 148 -3.06 2.32 21.73
N TYR A 149 -3.58 2.10 20.51
CA TYR A 149 -3.57 0.79 19.86
C TYR A 149 -2.39 0.59 18.89
N SER A 150 -1.52 1.58 18.76
CA SER A 150 -0.29 1.51 17.96
C SER A 150 0.98 1.59 18.83
N GLY A 151 0.87 1.24 20.11
CA GLY A 151 1.99 1.18 21.04
C GLY A 151 2.22 2.42 21.89
N GLY A 152 1.29 3.39 21.90
CA GLY A 152 1.34 4.60 22.73
C GLY A 152 2.30 5.67 22.22
N THR A 153 2.83 5.51 21.01
CA THR A 153 3.73 6.47 20.34
C THR A 153 3.54 6.40 18.84
N TYR A 154 3.54 7.54 18.17
CA TYR A 154 3.45 7.62 16.72
C TYR A 154 4.84 7.66 16.09
N SER A 155 5.11 6.80 15.11
CA SER A 155 6.42 6.71 14.45
C SER A 155 6.54 7.64 13.25
N CYS A 156 7.74 8.15 13.00
CA CYS A 156 8.08 8.86 11.76
C CYS A 156 7.95 7.99 10.50
N GLU A 157 7.90 6.67 10.68
CA GLU A 157 7.69 5.70 9.60
C GLU A 157 6.22 5.61 9.13
N TRP A 158 5.28 6.28 9.81
CA TRP A 158 3.85 6.12 9.56
C TRP A 158 3.24 7.30 8.81
N VAL A 159 2.09 7.03 8.20
CA VAL A 159 1.50 7.84 7.14
C VAL A 159 1.31 9.32 7.47
N TRP A 160 0.75 9.67 8.65
CA TRP A 160 0.46 11.08 8.95
C TRP A 160 1.72 11.93 9.01
N ALA A 161 2.79 11.42 9.64
CA ALA A 161 4.07 12.11 9.70
C ALA A 161 4.69 12.25 8.29
N LYS A 162 4.73 11.16 7.52
CA LYS A 162 5.29 11.15 6.17
C LYS A 162 4.57 12.09 5.22
N MET A 163 3.23 12.04 5.20
CA MET A 163 2.45 12.90 4.31
C MET A 163 2.58 14.37 4.70
N LEU A 164 2.56 14.69 5.99
CA LEU A 164 2.79 16.05 6.46
C LEU A 164 4.16 16.56 6.06
N HIS A 165 5.20 15.74 6.19
CA HIS A 165 6.56 16.07 5.76
C HIS A 165 6.61 16.44 4.27
N CYS A 166 6.07 15.59 3.39
CA CYS A 166 6.05 15.84 1.95
C CYS A 166 5.28 17.11 1.60
N LEU A 167 4.12 17.34 2.22
CA LEU A 167 3.29 18.52 1.98
C LEU A 167 3.96 19.83 2.43
N ARG A 168 4.71 19.80 3.54
CA ARG A 168 5.42 20.99 4.06
C ARG A 168 6.59 21.36 3.16
N ARG A 169 7.29 20.37 2.60
CA ARG A 169 8.49 20.60 1.79
C ARG A 169 8.19 21.10 0.37
N SER A 170 7.10 20.66 -0.25
CA SER A 170 6.81 20.97 -1.64
C SER A 170 5.47 21.69 -1.81
N PRO A 171 5.48 23.01 -2.05
CA PRO A 171 4.25 23.76 -2.36
C PRO A 171 3.53 23.25 -3.60
N GLY A 172 4.26 22.71 -4.60
CA GLY A 172 3.69 22.14 -5.81
C GLY A 172 2.88 20.87 -5.51
N LEU A 173 3.45 19.97 -4.71
CA LEU A 173 2.73 18.76 -4.26
C LEU A 173 1.52 19.09 -3.42
N ARG A 174 1.63 20.08 -2.52
CA ARG A 174 0.52 20.56 -1.69
C ARG A 174 -0.65 21.06 -2.54
N ALA A 175 -0.37 21.72 -3.65
CA ALA A 175 -1.41 22.23 -4.55
C ALA A 175 -2.06 21.13 -5.40
N ALA A 176 -1.33 20.06 -5.71
CA ALA A 176 -1.78 18.96 -6.56
C ALA A 176 -2.40 17.80 -5.78
N ALA A 177 -1.99 17.62 -4.53
CA ALA A 177 -2.42 16.51 -3.70
C ALA A 177 -3.87 16.68 -3.24
N TYR A 178 -4.67 15.64 -3.46
CA TYR A 178 -6.06 15.55 -3.01
C TYR A 178 -6.22 14.58 -1.84
N SER A 179 -5.52 13.46 -1.87
CA SER A 179 -5.57 12.39 -0.87
C SER A 179 -4.22 11.68 -0.76
N TRP A 180 -4.21 10.60 -0.01
CA TRP A 180 -3.08 9.67 0.03
C TRP A 180 -3.56 8.22 -0.01
N VAL A 181 -2.66 7.31 -0.38
CA VAL A 181 -2.95 5.88 -0.42
C VAL A 181 -1.75 5.08 0.10
N GLU A 182 -2.00 4.02 0.84
CA GLU A 182 -0.99 3.01 1.16
C GLU A 182 -0.74 2.11 -0.05
N HIS A 183 0.48 1.59 -0.17
CA HIS A 183 0.86 0.73 -1.28
C HIS A 183 -0.06 -0.50 -1.43
N CYS A 184 -0.37 -1.20 -0.34
CA CYS A 184 -1.26 -2.37 -0.36
C CYS A 184 -2.67 -2.04 -0.88
N ASP A 185 -3.22 -0.89 -0.48
CA ASP A 185 -4.54 -0.45 -0.91
C ASP A 185 -4.53 -0.03 -2.39
N TRP A 186 -3.47 0.67 -2.81
CA TRP A 186 -3.32 1.13 -4.19
C TRP A 186 -3.22 -0.03 -5.18
N ILE A 187 -2.40 -1.06 -4.90
CA ILE A 187 -2.26 -2.22 -5.77
C ILE A 187 -3.58 -2.97 -5.92
N SER A 188 -4.30 -3.19 -4.83
CA SER A 188 -5.62 -3.83 -4.87
C SER A 188 -6.61 -3.03 -5.72
N ALA A 189 -6.68 -1.72 -5.51
CA ALA A 189 -7.53 -0.80 -6.23
C ALA A 189 -7.20 -0.73 -7.74
N LEU A 190 -5.90 -0.66 -8.05
CA LEU A 190 -5.39 -0.63 -9.42
C LEU A 190 -5.84 -1.86 -10.21
N LEU A 191 -5.75 -3.05 -9.60
CA LEU A 191 -6.14 -4.31 -10.24
C LEU A 191 -7.66 -4.46 -10.40
N VAL A 192 -8.44 -3.87 -9.52
CA VAL A 192 -9.91 -3.80 -9.66
C VAL A 192 -10.31 -2.77 -10.72
N GLY A 193 -9.49 -1.75 -10.96
CA GLY A 193 -9.74 -0.69 -11.94
C GLY A 193 -10.51 0.51 -11.38
N ASP A 194 -10.54 0.65 -10.05
CA ASP A 194 -11.07 1.84 -9.38
C ASP A 194 -10.07 2.28 -8.31
N THR A 195 -9.43 3.43 -8.51
CA THR A 195 -8.46 4.03 -7.61
C THR A 195 -9.00 5.27 -6.87
N THR A 196 -10.27 5.60 -7.04
CA THR A 196 -10.92 6.77 -6.42
C THR A 196 -10.75 6.75 -4.90
N PRO A 197 -10.16 7.77 -4.27
CA PRO A 197 -9.77 7.74 -2.86
C PRO A 197 -10.89 7.42 -1.86
N GLU A 198 -12.11 7.84 -2.16
CA GLU A 198 -13.27 7.67 -1.30
C GLU A 198 -13.91 6.28 -1.41
N THR A 199 -13.68 5.54 -2.51
CA THR A 199 -14.37 4.26 -2.81
C THR A 199 -13.49 3.05 -2.64
N ILE A 200 -12.17 3.18 -2.75
CA ILE A 200 -11.26 2.05 -2.64
C ILE A 200 -11.32 1.39 -1.26
N ALA A 201 -11.25 0.05 -1.27
CA ALA A 201 -11.15 -0.70 -0.02
C ALA A 201 -9.83 -0.40 0.68
N ARG A 202 -9.89 -0.20 2.00
CA ARG A 202 -8.73 0.10 2.83
C ARG A 202 -8.45 -1.06 3.80
N SER A 203 -7.22 -1.52 3.83
CA SER A 203 -6.77 -2.58 4.71
C SER A 203 -6.83 -2.16 6.18
N ARG A 204 -7.59 -2.89 7.00
CA ARG A 204 -7.67 -2.66 8.44
C ARG A 204 -6.32 -2.83 9.13
N CYS A 205 -5.49 -3.74 8.66
CA CYS A 205 -4.16 -3.97 9.18
C CYS A 205 -3.32 -2.69 9.15
N VAL A 206 -3.22 -2.06 7.98
CA VAL A 206 -2.44 -0.84 7.81
C VAL A 206 -3.12 0.36 8.44
N ALA A 207 -4.42 0.53 8.22
CA ALA A 207 -5.18 1.65 8.78
C ALA A 207 -5.12 1.68 10.32
N GLY A 208 -5.31 0.53 10.97
CA GLY A 208 -5.28 0.42 12.43
C GLY A 208 -3.91 0.73 13.02
N HIS A 209 -2.87 0.15 12.45
CA HIS A 209 -1.52 0.31 13.00
C HIS A 209 -0.84 1.62 12.57
N LYS A 210 -1.02 2.05 11.31
CA LYS A 210 -0.26 3.16 10.73
C LYS A 210 -1.03 4.49 10.69
N ALA A 211 -2.37 4.44 10.52
CA ALA A 211 -3.19 5.64 10.42
C ALA A 211 -4.04 5.91 11.68
N MET A 212 -3.79 5.20 12.77
CA MET A 212 -4.53 5.34 14.04
C MET A 212 -6.05 5.11 13.87
N TRP A 213 -6.45 4.27 12.90
CA TRP A 213 -7.85 3.91 12.71
C TRP A 213 -8.30 2.93 13.80
N HIS A 214 -9.44 3.21 14.44
CA HIS A 214 -10.04 2.24 15.35
C HIS A 214 -11.54 2.47 15.50
N ALA A 215 -12.31 1.39 15.67
CA ALA A 215 -13.75 1.43 15.80
C ALA A 215 -14.24 2.18 17.06
N SER A 216 -13.45 2.20 18.15
CA SER A 216 -13.84 2.86 19.40
C SER A 216 -13.97 4.38 19.30
N TRP A 217 -13.37 5.00 18.28
CA TRP A 217 -13.53 6.43 17.97
C TRP A 217 -14.08 6.69 16.58
N GLY A 218 -14.72 5.66 15.99
CA GLY A 218 -15.46 5.80 14.74
C GLY A 218 -14.61 5.87 13.47
N GLY A 219 -13.36 5.39 13.49
CA GLY A 219 -12.52 5.35 12.29
C GLY A 219 -11.13 5.97 12.47
N LEU A 220 -10.71 6.80 11.52
CA LEU A 220 -9.48 7.60 11.62
C LEU A 220 -9.61 8.66 12.73
N PRO A 221 -8.50 9.25 13.21
CA PRO A 221 -8.54 10.34 14.17
C PRO A 221 -9.49 11.45 13.74
N ALA A 222 -10.10 12.12 14.70
CA ALA A 222 -11.02 13.24 14.45
C ALA A 222 -10.32 14.33 13.63
N PRO A 223 -11.05 14.99 12.70
CA PRO A 223 -10.49 16.09 11.91
C PRO A 223 -9.85 17.17 12.78
N GLU A 224 -10.46 17.49 13.92
CA GLU A 224 -10.00 18.51 14.85
C GLU A 224 -8.64 18.18 15.47
N PHE A 225 -8.35 16.89 15.72
CA PHE A 225 -7.05 16.45 16.17
C PHE A 225 -5.98 16.65 15.09
N LEU A 226 -6.27 16.20 13.88
CA LEU A 226 -5.34 16.31 12.76
C LEU A 226 -5.12 17.77 12.36
N GLU A 227 -6.17 18.60 12.37
CA GLU A 227 -6.07 20.04 12.12
C GLU A 227 -5.27 20.76 13.20
N ALA A 228 -5.36 20.31 14.45
CA ALA A 228 -4.57 20.86 15.56
C ALA A 228 -3.09 20.47 15.47
N VAL A 229 -2.73 19.34 14.82
CA VAL A 229 -1.34 19.04 14.46
C VAL A 229 -0.89 19.98 13.34
N ASP A 230 -1.63 20.03 12.24
CA ASP A 230 -1.37 20.92 11.10
C ASP A 230 -2.67 21.05 10.25
N PRO A 231 -3.08 22.26 9.86
CA PRO A 231 -4.25 22.45 9.00
C PRO A 231 -4.23 21.63 7.71
N LEU A 232 -3.06 21.30 7.17
CA LEU A 232 -2.92 20.45 5.98
C LEU A 232 -3.49 19.05 6.20
N LEU A 233 -3.28 18.46 7.37
CA LEU A 233 -3.82 17.14 7.71
C LEU A 233 -5.35 17.15 7.86
N GLY A 234 -5.90 18.23 8.41
CA GLY A 234 -7.35 18.41 8.52
C GLY A 234 -8.05 18.41 7.16
N ILE A 235 -7.47 19.10 6.16
CA ILE A 235 -7.98 19.12 4.78
C ILE A 235 -7.98 17.70 4.21
N PHE A 236 -6.86 16.97 4.32
CA PHE A 236 -6.73 15.61 3.82
C PHE A 236 -7.71 14.64 4.47
N ARG A 237 -8.00 14.81 5.77
CA ARG A 237 -8.93 13.93 6.50
C ARG A 237 -10.32 13.86 5.84
N GLY A 238 -10.76 14.94 5.21
CA GLY A 238 -12.04 15.01 4.48
C GLY A 238 -12.10 14.15 3.20
N HIS A 239 -10.97 13.73 2.67
CA HIS A 239 -10.83 12.95 1.43
C HIS A 239 -10.33 11.52 1.68
N LEU A 240 -10.62 11.00 2.87
CA LEU A 240 -10.22 9.66 3.30
C LEU A 240 -11.44 8.84 3.71
N TYR A 241 -11.17 7.62 4.06
CA TYR A 241 -12.15 6.59 4.43
C TYR A 241 -12.61 6.69 5.89
N SER A 242 -13.80 6.14 6.17
CA SER A 242 -14.29 5.83 7.52
C SER A 242 -14.13 4.35 7.84
N ASP A 243 -14.39 3.49 6.86
CA ASP A 243 -14.44 2.05 7.02
C ASP A 243 -13.20 1.34 6.47
N THR A 244 -12.95 0.15 6.98
CA THR A 244 -11.83 -0.70 6.59
C THR A 244 -12.28 -2.15 6.45
N VAL A 245 -11.54 -2.93 5.66
CA VAL A 245 -11.80 -4.36 5.46
C VAL A 245 -10.69 -5.23 6.05
N THR A 246 -11.05 -6.42 6.49
CA THR A 246 -10.12 -7.41 7.06
C THR A 246 -9.43 -8.24 5.97
N GLY A 247 -8.32 -8.92 6.31
CA GLY A 247 -7.48 -9.65 5.37
C GLY A 247 -8.15 -10.80 4.62
N ASP A 248 -9.31 -11.25 5.09
CA ASP A 248 -10.15 -12.28 4.46
C ASP A 248 -11.13 -11.73 3.42
N ALA A 249 -11.15 -10.42 3.18
CA ALA A 249 -12.08 -9.80 2.25
C ALA A 249 -11.61 -9.91 0.79
N CYS A 250 -12.57 -10.14 -0.11
CA CYS A 250 -12.43 -9.90 -1.53
C CYS A 250 -12.84 -8.45 -1.81
N VAL A 251 -11.90 -7.62 -2.29
CA VAL A 251 -12.14 -6.20 -2.53
C VAL A 251 -12.71 -5.90 -3.90
N GLY A 252 -12.70 -6.90 -4.81
CA GLY A 252 -13.25 -6.75 -6.15
C GLY A 252 -12.81 -7.87 -7.09
N ARG A 253 -12.94 -7.58 -8.37
CA ARG A 253 -12.59 -8.51 -9.44
C ARG A 253 -11.55 -7.87 -10.36
N LEU A 254 -10.58 -8.68 -10.81
CA LEU A 254 -9.55 -8.25 -11.75
C LEU A 254 -10.19 -7.64 -12.99
N CYS A 255 -9.88 -6.38 -13.30
CA CYS A 255 -10.42 -5.68 -14.44
C CYS A 255 -9.79 -6.19 -15.75
N GLY A 256 -10.44 -5.89 -16.89
CA GLY A 256 -10.02 -6.38 -18.20
C GLY A 256 -8.62 -5.91 -18.61
N GLU A 257 -8.26 -4.66 -18.29
CA GLU A 257 -6.94 -4.11 -18.58
C GLU A 257 -5.84 -4.90 -17.86
N TRP A 258 -5.96 -5.06 -16.56
CA TRP A 258 -4.96 -5.77 -15.77
C TRP A 258 -4.93 -7.27 -16.06
N ALA A 259 -6.08 -7.87 -16.37
CA ALA A 259 -6.13 -9.26 -16.82
C ALA A 259 -5.27 -9.46 -18.08
N ALA A 260 -5.40 -8.58 -19.07
CA ALA A 260 -4.59 -8.63 -20.29
C ALA A 260 -3.10 -8.41 -20.01
N ARG A 261 -2.76 -7.45 -19.14
CA ARG A 261 -1.36 -7.15 -18.75
C ARG A 261 -0.72 -8.32 -18.03
N LEU A 262 -1.42 -8.97 -17.12
CA LEU A 262 -0.91 -10.09 -16.32
C LEU A 262 -0.98 -11.45 -17.05
N GLY A 263 -1.67 -11.54 -18.18
CA GLY A 263 -1.89 -12.81 -18.89
C GLY A 263 -2.92 -13.72 -18.21
N LEU A 264 -3.87 -13.14 -17.50
CA LEU A 264 -4.93 -13.81 -16.74
C LEU A 264 -6.30 -13.60 -17.37
N LYS A 265 -7.32 -14.28 -16.85
CA LYS A 265 -8.71 -14.00 -17.19
C LYS A 265 -9.25 -12.84 -16.35
N PRO A 266 -10.09 -11.96 -16.93
CA PRO A 266 -10.79 -10.97 -16.12
C PRO A 266 -11.77 -11.63 -15.16
N GLY A 267 -12.07 -10.95 -14.05
CA GLY A 267 -13.09 -11.38 -13.10
C GLY A 267 -12.59 -12.34 -12.00
N ILE A 268 -11.31 -12.70 -11.94
CA ILE A 268 -10.76 -13.44 -10.79
C ILE A 268 -10.84 -12.57 -9.51
N ALA A 269 -10.93 -13.21 -8.35
CA ALA A 269 -11.01 -12.50 -7.09
C ALA A 269 -9.71 -11.74 -6.79
N VAL A 270 -9.84 -10.49 -6.32
CA VAL A 270 -8.74 -9.67 -5.81
C VAL A 270 -8.92 -9.55 -4.29
N GLY A 271 -7.94 -10.05 -3.53
CA GLY A 271 -7.91 -9.93 -2.07
C GLY A 271 -7.53 -8.52 -1.62
N VAL A 272 -7.89 -8.17 -0.37
CA VAL A 272 -7.34 -6.98 0.26
C VAL A 272 -5.84 -7.14 0.44
N GLY A 273 -5.08 -6.06 0.22
CA GLY A 273 -3.66 -6.07 0.50
C GLY A 273 -3.39 -6.14 2.01
N ALA A 274 -2.35 -6.88 2.39
CA ALA A 274 -1.90 -6.97 3.77
C ALA A 274 -0.51 -6.33 3.94
N CYS A 275 -0.05 -6.18 5.16
CA CYS A 275 1.33 -5.82 5.44
C CYS A 275 2.04 -6.96 6.18
N LEU A 276 3.34 -7.08 5.96
CA LEU A 276 4.21 -8.13 6.49
C LEU A 276 4.10 -8.35 8.02
N LEU A 277 3.74 -7.33 8.79
CA LEU A 277 3.57 -7.42 10.24
C LEU A 277 2.39 -8.32 10.67
N TYR A 278 1.40 -8.51 9.78
CA TYR A 278 0.24 -9.35 10.09
C TYR A 278 0.44 -10.82 9.71
N THR A 279 1.29 -11.07 8.73
CA THR A 279 1.51 -12.41 8.17
C THR A 279 2.72 -13.15 8.75
N SER A 280 3.62 -12.44 9.44
CA SER A 280 4.77 -13.05 10.13
C SER A 280 4.37 -13.44 11.54
N PRO A 281 4.41 -14.73 11.93
CA PRO A 281 4.25 -15.14 13.31
C PRO A 281 5.34 -14.47 14.17
N SER A 282 4.91 -13.58 15.05
CA SER A 282 5.82 -12.96 16.02
C SER A 282 6.20 -13.98 17.09
N PRO A 283 7.46 -14.02 17.57
CA PRO A 283 7.83 -14.80 18.75
C PRO A 283 7.04 -14.44 20.00
N ARG A 284 6.24 -13.37 19.97
CA ARG A 284 5.35 -12.95 21.06
C ARG A 284 3.95 -13.57 20.96
N ASP A 285 3.63 -14.23 19.87
CA ASP A 285 2.32 -14.87 19.62
C ASP A 285 2.35 -16.37 19.92
N VAL A 286 3.42 -16.86 20.59
CA VAL A 286 3.61 -18.26 21.03
C VAL A 286 3.57 -18.34 22.54
#